data_0cc74c225be456a4cf14ab479bdb31bd
#
_entry.id   0cc74c225be456a4cf14ab479bdb31bd
#
_cell.length_a   1.000
_cell.length_b   1.000
_cell.length_c   1.000
_cell.angle_alpha   90.00
_cell.angle_beta   90.00
_cell.angle_gamma   90.00
#
_symmetry.space_group_name_H-M   'P 1'
#
loop_
_entity.id
_entity.type
_entity.pdbx_description
1 polymer ?
#
loop_
_entity_poly.entity_id
_entity_poly.type
_entity_poly.pdbx_seq_one_letter_code
_entity_poly.pdbx_strand_id
1 'polypeptide(L)'
;MGKIKKMNLRYNKFMKDAVTGGNLDNVIDSLIDNDDALTIKTKEMSQQIANLKKTLTYCGQKISIVRYNAFADVGSDQSFSIALLDERDNGITITGIYARESSSIYAKPIEAGQSKYALSTEEIQALELAKKEYRERV
;
A
#
# COMPACT_ATOMS: atom_id res chain seq x y z
N MET A 1 14.21 -36.62 0.23
CA MET A 1 14.04 -37.76 1.18
C MET A 1 13.56 -37.33 2.57
N GLY A 2 13.90 -36.19 3.08
CA GLY A 2 13.45 -35.74 4.42
C GLY A 2 11.95 -35.51 4.57
N LYS A 3 11.23 -35.06 3.54
CA LYS A 3 9.78 -34.81 3.59
C LYS A 3 8.96 -36.10 3.69
N ILE A 4 9.32 -37.14 2.95
CA ILE A 4 8.60 -38.43 2.96
C ILE A 4 8.80 -39.13 4.31
N LYS A 5 9.99 -39.08 4.88
CA LYS A 5 10.29 -39.65 6.20
C LYS A 5 9.53 -38.94 7.30
N LYS A 6 9.40 -37.61 7.20
CA LYS A 6 8.62 -36.79 8.15
C LYS A 6 7.11 -37.03 8.03
N MET A 7 6.60 -37.25 6.82
CA MET A 7 5.21 -37.64 6.59
C MET A 7 4.91 -39.04 7.13
N ASN A 8 5.76 -40.00 6.90
CA ASN A 8 5.61 -41.36 7.42
C ASN A 8 5.65 -41.39 8.96
N LEU A 9 6.51 -40.62 9.59
CA LEU A 9 6.54 -40.45 11.06
C LEU A 9 5.23 -39.84 11.58
N ARG A 10 4.69 -38.87 10.93
CA ARG A 10 3.39 -38.26 11.29
C ARG A 10 2.25 -39.22 11.10
N TYR A 11 2.25 -39.96 9.99
CA TYR A 11 1.25 -40.97 9.70
C TYR A 11 1.30 -42.12 10.72
N ASN A 12 2.48 -42.63 11.01
CA ASN A 12 2.67 -43.70 12.01
C ASN A 12 2.29 -43.26 13.43
N LYS A 13 2.60 -42.00 13.78
CA LYS A 13 2.19 -41.40 15.06
C LYS A 13 0.65 -41.28 15.13
N PHE A 14 0.04 -40.80 14.06
CA PHE A 14 -1.41 -40.70 13.93
C PHE A 14 -2.10 -42.05 14.08
N MET A 15 -1.61 -43.09 13.39
CA MET A 15 -2.16 -44.44 13.45
C MET A 15 -1.93 -45.10 14.81
N LYS A 16 -0.79 -44.84 15.45
CA LYS A 16 -0.49 -45.32 16.78
C LYS A 16 -1.40 -44.73 17.85
N ASP A 17 -1.65 -43.43 17.78
CA ASP A 17 -2.58 -42.74 18.68
C ASP A 17 -4.02 -43.22 18.46
N ALA A 18 -4.39 -43.52 17.22
CA ALA A 18 -5.71 -44.07 16.87
C ALA A 18 -5.92 -45.49 17.40
N VAL A 19 -4.85 -46.32 17.47
CA VAL A 19 -4.90 -47.72 17.91
C VAL A 19 -4.74 -47.88 19.44
N THR A 20 -4.00 -46.96 20.11
CA THR A 20 -3.59 -47.12 21.52
C THR A 20 -4.52 -46.47 22.57
N GLY A 21 -5.67 -45.95 22.21
CA GLY A 21 -6.62 -45.42 23.18
C GLY A 21 -7.28 -44.14 22.80
N GLY A 22 -6.96 -43.66 21.65
CA GLY A 22 -7.74 -42.60 21.04
C GLY A 22 -8.90 -43.23 20.30
N ASN A 23 -10.09 -42.87 20.62
CA ASN A 23 -11.19 -43.06 19.73
C ASN A 23 -10.83 -42.37 18.41
N LEU A 24 -10.76 -43.12 17.30
CA LEU A 24 -10.54 -42.58 15.96
C LEU A 24 -11.53 -41.46 15.67
N ASP A 25 -12.75 -41.59 16.17
CA ASP A 25 -13.80 -40.58 16.05
C ASP A 25 -13.40 -39.27 16.78
N ASN A 26 -12.78 -39.34 17.95
CA ASN A 26 -12.29 -38.12 18.66
C ASN A 26 -11.17 -37.43 17.90
N VAL A 27 -10.29 -38.15 17.26
CA VAL A 27 -9.19 -37.58 16.43
C VAL A 27 -9.76 -36.93 15.18
N ILE A 28 -10.72 -37.57 14.53
CA ILE A 28 -11.42 -37.03 13.36
C ILE A 28 -12.20 -35.78 13.74
N ASP A 29 -12.94 -35.80 14.85
CA ASP A 29 -13.66 -34.64 15.35
C ASP A 29 -12.73 -33.46 15.67
N SER A 30 -11.59 -33.72 16.29
CA SER A 30 -10.57 -32.69 16.53
C SER A 30 -10.00 -32.10 15.25
N LEU A 31 -9.76 -32.92 14.21
CA LEU A 31 -9.30 -32.47 12.92
C LEU A 31 -10.36 -31.63 12.19
N ILE A 32 -11.61 -32.02 12.26
CA ILE A 32 -12.73 -31.27 11.67
C ILE A 32 -12.88 -29.92 12.39
N ASP A 33 -12.85 -29.89 13.71
CA ASP A 33 -12.93 -28.66 14.51
C ASP A 33 -11.76 -27.73 14.20
N ASN A 34 -10.56 -28.24 14.07
CA ASN A 34 -9.38 -27.45 13.67
C ASN A 34 -9.50 -26.91 12.25
N ASP A 35 -10.01 -27.70 11.31
CA ASP A 35 -10.24 -27.29 9.93
C ASP A 35 -11.29 -26.18 9.86
N ASP A 36 -12.39 -26.32 10.58
CA ASP A 36 -13.43 -25.31 10.69
C ASP A 36 -12.89 -24.00 11.31
N ALA A 37 -12.10 -24.10 12.37
CA ALA A 37 -11.46 -22.95 13.01
C ALA A 37 -10.49 -22.23 12.05
N LEU A 38 -9.69 -22.97 11.28
CA LEU A 38 -8.79 -22.44 10.26
C LEU A 38 -9.57 -21.77 9.12
N THR A 39 -10.66 -22.37 8.68
CA THR A 39 -11.53 -21.81 7.64
C THR A 39 -12.12 -20.48 8.08
N ILE A 40 -12.64 -20.39 9.29
CA ILE A 40 -13.16 -19.16 9.88
C ILE A 40 -12.08 -18.09 9.96
N LYS A 41 -10.91 -18.43 10.46
CA LYS A 41 -9.77 -17.52 10.60
C LYS A 41 -9.28 -17.02 9.24
N THR A 42 -9.21 -17.89 8.24
CA THR A 42 -8.84 -17.53 6.87
C THR A 42 -9.84 -16.56 6.27
N LYS A 43 -11.14 -16.77 6.49
CA LYS A 43 -12.19 -15.88 6.04
C LYS A 43 -12.10 -14.50 6.69
N GLU A 44 -11.86 -14.45 8.01
CA GLU A 44 -11.65 -13.20 8.75
C GLU A 44 -10.42 -12.45 8.23
N MET A 45 -9.30 -13.14 8.00
CA MET A 45 -8.09 -12.55 7.44
C MET A 45 -8.33 -12.00 6.04
N SER A 46 -9.05 -12.73 5.18
CA SER A 46 -9.42 -12.26 3.84
C SER A 46 -10.27 -11.00 3.89
N GLN A 47 -11.21 -10.92 4.81
CA GLN A 47 -12.00 -9.71 5.05
C GLN A 47 -11.16 -8.53 5.51
N GLN A 48 -10.25 -8.76 6.45
CA GLN A 48 -9.33 -7.72 6.93
C GLN A 48 -8.43 -7.19 5.80
N ILE A 49 -7.90 -8.09 4.96
CA ILE A 49 -7.10 -7.71 3.79
C ILE A 49 -7.93 -6.87 2.81
N ALA A 50 -9.15 -7.26 2.52
CA ALA A 50 -10.05 -6.49 1.65
C ALA A 50 -10.33 -5.09 2.21
N ASN A 51 -10.58 -4.97 3.52
CA ASN A 51 -10.78 -3.69 4.19
C ASN A 51 -9.51 -2.82 4.15
N LEU A 52 -8.33 -3.42 4.40
CA LEU A 52 -7.05 -2.71 4.30
C LEU A 52 -6.79 -2.19 2.89
N LYS A 53 -7.01 -3.01 1.87
CA LYS A 53 -6.89 -2.59 0.47
C LYS A 53 -7.81 -1.41 0.15
N LYS A 54 -9.05 -1.48 0.60
CA LYS A 54 -10.02 -0.39 0.41
C LYS A 54 -9.55 0.90 1.10
N THR A 55 -9.05 0.81 2.33
CA THR A 55 -8.53 1.97 3.07
C THR A 55 -7.30 2.55 2.38
N LEU A 56 -6.38 1.70 1.92
CA LEU A 56 -5.18 2.13 1.21
C LEU A 56 -5.48 2.93 -0.06
N THR A 57 -6.58 2.62 -0.73
CA THR A 57 -7.00 3.36 -1.95
C THR A 57 -7.16 4.86 -1.70
N TYR A 58 -7.53 5.24 -0.48
CA TYR A 58 -7.71 6.65 -0.09
C TYR A 58 -6.50 7.26 0.61
N CYS A 59 -5.46 6.48 0.87
CA CYS A 59 -4.23 6.99 1.48
C CYS A 59 -3.33 7.63 0.43
N GLY A 60 -2.62 8.68 0.82
CA GLY A 60 -1.59 9.29 -0.04
C GLY A 60 -0.47 8.29 -0.32
N GLN A 61 -0.30 7.92 -1.58
CA GLN A 61 0.66 6.92 -2.02
C GLN A 61 1.61 7.42 -3.11
N LYS A 62 1.17 8.42 -3.88
CA LYS A 62 1.92 9.02 -4.97
C LYS A 62 2.45 10.36 -4.49
N ILE A 63 3.73 10.43 -4.23
CA ILE A 63 4.38 11.61 -3.66
C ILE A 63 5.59 11.96 -4.52
N SER A 64 5.73 13.22 -4.88
CA SER A 64 6.91 13.73 -5.54
C SER A 64 7.18 15.16 -5.16
N ILE A 65 8.38 15.59 -5.40
CA ILE A 65 8.80 17.00 -5.29
C ILE A 65 9.66 17.39 -6.49
N VAL A 66 9.37 18.54 -7.06
CA VAL A 66 10.19 19.18 -8.07
C VAL A 66 10.71 20.48 -7.47
N ARG A 67 12.02 20.62 -7.39
CA ARG A 67 12.67 21.87 -6.93
C ARG A 67 13.20 22.61 -8.15
N TYR A 68 13.07 23.92 -8.14
CA TYR A 68 13.48 24.76 -9.25
C TYR A 68 13.81 26.18 -8.80
N ASN A 69 14.45 26.92 -9.67
CA ASN A 69 14.69 28.32 -9.51
C ASN A 69 13.65 29.10 -10.32
N ALA A 70 12.66 29.69 -9.64
CA ALA A 70 11.60 30.45 -10.29
C ALA A 70 12.11 31.79 -10.88
N PHE A 71 13.19 32.33 -10.31
CA PHE A 71 13.78 33.61 -10.70
C PHE A 71 15.28 33.47 -10.81
N ALA A 72 15.84 33.84 -11.97
CA ALA A 72 17.29 33.72 -12.26
C ALA A 72 18.17 34.54 -11.28
N ASP A 73 17.62 35.55 -10.63
CA ASP A 73 18.34 36.46 -9.71
C ASP A 73 18.48 35.92 -8.29
N VAL A 74 17.76 34.83 -7.96
CA VAL A 74 17.79 34.20 -6.64
C VAL A 74 18.62 32.94 -6.73
N GLY A 75 19.89 33.01 -6.41
CA GLY A 75 20.95 32.04 -6.67
C GLY A 75 20.80 30.60 -6.17
N SER A 76 19.62 30.09 -5.87
CA SER A 76 19.41 28.69 -5.49
C SER A 76 18.00 28.20 -5.82
N ASP A 77 17.87 26.89 -6.05
CA ASP A 77 16.59 26.21 -6.29
C ASP A 77 15.76 26.10 -5.00
N GLN A 78 15.18 27.22 -4.58
CA GLN A 78 14.36 27.30 -3.36
C GLN A 78 12.87 27.14 -3.62
N SER A 79 12.43 27.41 -4.83
CA SER A 79 11.04 27.15 -5.25
C SER A 79 10.82 25.66 -5.41
N PHE A 80 9.60 25.22 -5.15
CA PHE A 80 9.26 23.79 -5.23
C PHE A 80 7.79 23.59 -5.60
N SER A 81 7.51 22.46 -6.21
CA SER A 81 6.16 21.94 -6.38
C SER A 81 6.11 20.51 -5.87
N ILE A 82 5.16 20.24 -4.99
CA ILE A 82 4.92 18.91 -4.40
C ILE A 82 3.59 18.40 -4.94
N ALA A 83 3.55 17.14 -5.32
CA ALA A 83 2.32 16.42 -5.59
C ALA A 83 2.12 15.31 -4.56
N LEU A 84 0.94 15.24 -3.99
CA LEU A 84 0.51 14.19 -3.07
C LEU A 84 -0.85 13.68 -3.52
N LEU A 85 -0.89 12.43 -4.00
CA LEU A 85 -2.10 11.81 -4.53
C LEU A 85 -2.34 10.44 -3.91
N ASP A 86 -3.60 10.06 -3.86
CA ASP A 86 -4.03 8.70 -3.54
C ASP A 86 -3.95 7.78 -4.78
N GLU A 87 -4.40 6.55 -4.64
CA GLU A 87 -4.43 5.57 -5.74
C GLU A 87 -5.30 6.02 -6.92
N ARG A 88 -6.35 6.79 -6.64
CA ARG A 88 -7.31 7.32 -7.64
C ARG A 88 -6.88 8.63 -8.29
N ASP A 89 -5.67 9.07 -8.03
CA ASP A 89 -5.17 10.38 -8.46
C ASP A 89 -5.92 11.58 -7.86
N ASN A 90 -6.51 11.41 -6.68
CA ASN A 90 -7.08 12.49 -5.89
C ASN A 90 -6.08 12.97 -4.85
N GLY A 91 -6.00 14.26 -4.66
CA GLY A 91 -5.10 14.83 -3.68
C GLY A 91 -4.87 16.32 -3.89
N ILE A 92 -3.64 16.73 -3.74
CA ILE A 92 -3.26 18.15 -3.80
C ILE A 92 -1.90 18.35 -4.48
N THR A 93 -1.74 19.51 -5.08
CA THR A 93 -0.42 20.07 -5.35
C THR A 93 -0.16 21.25 -4.41
N ILE A 94 1.06 21.37 -3.95
CA ILE A 94 1.52 22.50 -3.14
C ILE A 94 2.73 23.10 -3.84
N THR A 95 2.67 24.39 -4.14
CA THR A 95 3.75 25.10 -4.81
C THR A 95 4.21 26.26 -3.92
N GLY A 96 5.48 26.26 -3.59
CA GLY A 96 6.15 27.37 -2.95
C GLY A 96 7.01 28.11 -3.96
N ILE A 97 6.74 29.38 -4.16
CA ILE A 97 7.54 30.27 -5.01
C ILE A 97 8.36 31.17 -4.10
N TYR A 98 9.66 31.11 -4.23
CA TYR A 98 10.59 31.89 -3.45
C TYR A 98 11.21 32.99 -4.30
N ALA A 99 10.95 34.23 -3.93
CA ALA A 99 11.51 35.41 -4.57
C ALA A 99 12.35 36.21 -3.58
N ARG A 100 13.13 37.16 -4.08
CA ARG A 100 14.09 37.93 -3.28
C ARG A 100 13.45 38.69 -2.13
N GLU A 101 12.27 39.26 -2.31
CA GLU A 101 11.59 40.13 -1.31
C GLU A 101 10.27 39.53 -0.82
N SER A 102 9.80 38.45 -1.42
CA SER A 102 8.55 37.80 -1.04
C SER A 102 8.57 36.33 -1.34
N SER A 103 7.76 35.58 -0.62
CA SER A 103 7.49 34.18 -0.91
C SER A 103 5.98 33.95 -0.90
N SER A 104 5.52 33.06 -1.76
CA SER A 104 4.11 32.73 -1.86
C SER A 104 3.95 31.20 -1.90
N ILE A 105 2.92 30.71 -1.24
CA ILE A 105 2.56 29.28 -1.24
C ILE A 105 1.15 29.13 -1.78
N TYR A 106 0.97 28.22 -2.72
CA TYR A 106 -0.30 27.89 -3.33
C TYR A 106 -0.59 26.40 -3.17
N ALA A 107 -1.82 26.08 -2.82
CA ALA A 107 -2.29 24.71 -2.81
C ALA A 107 -3.48 24.57 -3.75
N LYS A 108 -3.46 23.56 -4.60
CA LYS A 108 -4.51 23.29 -5.57
C LYS A 108 -5.03 21.87 -5.41
N PRO A 109 -6.35 21.66 -5.30
CA PRO A 109 -6.93 20.33 -5.25
C PRO A 109 -6.80 19.63 -6.60
N ILE A 110 -6.56 18.33 -6.55
CA ILE A 110 -6.51 17.45 -7.72
C ILE A 110 -7.60 16.40 -7.58
N GLU A 111 -8.43 16.27 -8.58
CA GLU A 111 -9.50 15.27 -8.67
C GLU A 111 -9.31 14.44 -9.94
N ALA A 112 -9.19 13.14 -9.80
CA ALA A 112 -8.95 12.22 -10.91
C ALA A 112 -7.77 12.64 -11.82
N GLY A 113 -6.72 13.15 -11.22
CA GLY A 113 -5.51 13.60 -11.92
C GLY A 113 -5.62 14.96 -12.60
N GLN A 114 -6.72 15.67 -12.39
CA GLN A 114 -6.98 16.98 -13.02
C GLN A 114 -7.22 18.07 -11.97
N SER A 115 -6.98 19.31 -12.35
CA SER A 115 -7.25 20.48 -11.52
C SER A 115 -8.24 21.41 -12.21
N LYS A 116 -9.13 22.00 -11.41
CA LYS A 116 -10.00 23.11 -11.86
C LYS A 116 -9.23 24.40 -12.07
N TYR A 117 -8.06 24.51 -11.45
CA TYR A 117 -7.17 25.67 -11.56
C TYR A 117 -6.08 25.40 -12.59
N ALA A 118 -5.59 26.42 -13.24
CA ALA A 118 -4.44 26.30 -14.13
C ALA A 118 -3.20 25.80 -13.36
N LEU A 119 -2.58 24.76 -13.86
CA LEU A 119 -1.34 24.21 -13.27
C LEU A 119 -0.12 24.80 -13.98
N SER A 120 0.91 25.08 -13.20
CA SER A 120 2.21 25.44 -13.77
C SER A 120 2.91 24.22 -14.38
N THR A 121 3.94 24.46 -15.17
CA THR A 121 4.75 23.40 -15.75
C THR A 121 5.36 22.50 -14.67
N GLU A 122 5.83 23.09 -13.58
CA GLU A 122 6.44 22.39 -12.45
C GLU A 122 5.42 21.57 -11.66
N GLU A 123 4.20 22.06 -11.51
CA GLU A 123 3.11 21.31 -10.91
C GLU A 123 2.72 20.09 -11.74
N ILE A 124 2.66 20.26 -13.07
CA ILE A 124 2.42 19.14 -14.01
C ILE A 124 3.55 18.13 -13.92
N GLN A 125 4.80 18.57 -13.89
CA GLN A 125 5.96 17.70 -13.75
C GLN A 125 5.90 16.91 -12.43
N ALA A 126 5.55 17.56 -11.32
CA ALA A 126 5.40 16.91 -10.04
C ALA A 126 4.30 15.82 -10.08
N LEU A 127 3.15 16.13 -10.69
CA LEU A 127 2.08 15.15 -10.85
C LEU A 127 2.50 13.93 -11.67
N GLU A 128 3.16 14.14 -12.80
CA GLU A 128 3.63 13.07 -13.66
C GLU A 128 4.72 12.22 -12.98
N LEU A 129 5.64 12.88 -12.27
CA LEU A 129 6.69 12.20 -11.51
C LEU A 129 6.10 11.32 -10.40
N ALA A 130 5.14 11.85 -9.64
CA ALA A 130 4.45 11.09 -8.58
C ALA A 130 3.76 9.83 -9.13
N LYS A 131 3.08 9.95 -10.26
CA LYS A 131 2.44 8.82 -10.94
C LYS A 131 3.44 7.81 -11.48
N LYS A 132 4.55 8.27 -12.05
CA LYS A 132 5.61 7.43 -12.60
C LYS A 132 6.30 6.62 -11.50
N GLU A 133 6.75 7.27 -10.44
CA GLU A 133 7.42 6.61 -9.32
C GLU A 133 6.51 5.58 -8.63
N TYR A 134 5.23 5.85 -8.54
CA TYR A 134 4.27 4.89 -8.00
C TYR A 134 4.17 3.64 -8.88
N ARG A 135 4.08 3.79 -10.20
CA ARG A 135 4.03 2.65 -11.14
C ARG A 135 5.28 1.78 -11.08
N GLU A 136 6.43 2.38 -10.84
CA GLU A 136 7.71 1.66 -10.73
C GLU A 136 7.84 0.88 -9.41
N ARG A 137 7.09 1.25 -8.38
CA ARG A 137 7.09 0.55 -7.07
C ARG A 137 6.09 -0.62 -7.00
N VAL A 138 5.07 -0.59 -7.81
CA VAL A 138 4.00 -1.59 -7.84
C VAL A 138 4.21 -2.58 -8.97
#